data_a3b92ad9c491185765d504ed0868ec6d
#
_entry.id   a3b92ad9c491185765d504ed0868ec6d
#
_cell.length_a   1.000
_cell.length_b   1.000
_cell.length_c   1.000
_cell.angle_alpha   90.00
_cell.angle_beta   90.00
_cell.angle_gamma   90.00
#
_symmetry.space_group_name_H-M   'P 1'
#
loop_
_entity.id
_entity.type
_entity.pdbx_description
1 polymer ?
#
loop_
_entity_poly.entity_id
_entity_poly.type
_entity_poly.pdbx_seq_one_letter_code
_entity_poly.pdbx_strand_id
1 'polypeptide(L)'
;MLNETVAARPEQVQPLVRSFGFDEALLDGEADGAYAGRDLDEAIARRAVDFMHRHSESRKPWMLAVNLVNPHDVMYYTAGDAMTQSRVTQFPDQSARPPTTPLYQQDLGYPVFGTWGPKTRCGKPHAVQEFSRTMDEALGHMPYDNEGVAREFQNYYLNCIRDCDRQLGVVLDGLRKSGQLDKTIIVFTSDHGEFLGAHGLRGKGSSIYREASEVPLLIVHPDAKAARTSQALFSAADLVPTLLGLAGLDTKVYLEQLPKLAGFDLSGLVNHPNLAGARDEAGILAYWTGLTFLSHENVRRFDNIQKRPPLIRQVAMLQMMRETIREQRGAMRGLITPRYKFARYFKPTEHNSPQSWESLVAANDIELYDLQTDPREIHNLAENPAHRDTVMRLNNQLNTRIAREIGIDDGRFLPIYMRA
;
A
#
# COMPACT_ATOMS: atom_id res chain seq x y z
N MET A 1 14.47 -15.14 15.56
CA MET A 1 15.65 -14.42 15.11
C MET A 1 15.23 -13.48 14.00
N LEU A 2 14.43 -12.51 14.35
CA LEU A 2 14.23 -11.24 13.67
C LEU A 2 14.39 -10.11 14.69
N ASN A 3 15.00 -10.42 15.84
CA ASN A 3 15.23 -9.50 16.96
C ASN A 3 16.70 -9.11 17.11
N GLU A 4 17.52 -9.24 16.09
CA GLU A 4 18.67 -8.40 15.97
C GLU A 4 18.29 -7.37 14.93
N THR A 5 17.98 -6.18 15.39
CA THR A 5 18.02 -4.95 14.62
C THR A 5 19.37 -4.96 13.93
N VAL A 6 19.43 -5.55 12.75
CA VAL A 6 20.54 -5.33 11.84
C VAL A 6 20.31 -3.91 11.36
N ALA A 7 20.76 -2.96 12.17
CA ALA A 7 21.02 -1.62 11.65
C ALA A 7 21.94 -1.87 10.46
N ALA A 8 21.33 -1.87 9.27
CA ALA A 8 22.08 -2.16 8.06
C ALA A 8 23.22 -1.16 8.02
N ARG A 9 24.46 -1.67 8.15
CA ARG A 9 25.63 -0.78 8.24
C ARG A 9 25.64 0.06 6.97
N PRO A 10 25.85 1.39 7.06
CA PRO A 10 25.81 2.26 5.89
C PRO A 10 26.62 1.74 4.71
N GLU A 11 27.76 1.11 4.98
CA GLU A 11 28.64 0.47 3.99
C GLU A 11 28.00 -0.71 3.23
N GLN A 12 26.99 -1.38 3.79
CA GLN A 12 26.27 -2.49 3.14
C GLN A 12 25.10 -1.98 2.31
N VAL A 13 24.51 -0.86 2.71
CA VAL A 13 23.30 -0.29 2.07
C VAL A 13 23.66 0.65 0.93
N GLN A 14 24.73 1.42 1.05
CA GLN A 14 25.13 2.40 0.03
C GLN A 14 25.31 1.80 -1.39
N PRO A 15 25.94 0.61 -1.59
CA PRO A 15 26.01 0.01 -2.93
C PRO A 15 24.64 -0.34 -3.50
N LEU A 16 23.71 -0.82 -2.66
CA LEU A 16 22.35 -1.16 -3.06
C LEU A 16 21.59 0.11 -3.45
N VAL A 17 21.65 1.16 -2.64
CA VAL A 17 20.98 2.44 -2.89
C VAL A 17 21.48 3.08 -4.19
N ARG A 18 22.79 3.02 -4.45
CA ARG A 18 23.37 3.50 -5.71
C ARG A 18 22.86 2.72 -6.93
N SER A 19 22.58 1.42 -6.79
CA SER A 19 22.02 0.63 -7.89
C SER A 19 20.60 1.07 -8.29
N PHE A 20 19.91 1.79 -7.40
CA PHE A 20 18.61 2.43 -7.66
C PHE A 20 18.73 3.91 -8.07
N GLY A 21 19.94 4.43 -8.28
CA GLY A 21 20.17 5.77 -8.76
C GLY A 21 20.29 6.86 -7.68
N PHE A 22 20.33 6.49 -6.40
CA PHE A 22 20.54 7.44 -5.30
C PHE A 22 22.03 7.50 -4.91
N ASP A 23 22.57 8.71 -4.81
CA ASP A 23 23.96 8.92 -4.39
C ASP A 23 24.15 8.68 -2.89
N GLU A 24 23.14 8.99 -2.08
CA GLU A 24 23.18 8.93 -0.61
C GLU A 24 21.84 8.38 -0.09
N ALA A 25 21.89 7.54 0.94
CA ALA A 25 20.74 7.20 1.76
C ALA A 25 21.12 7.29 3.24
N LEU A 26 20.25 7.90 4.01
CA LEU A 26 20.32 7.98 5.46
C LEU A 26 19.24 7.06 5.99
N LEU A 27 19.63 5.88 6.44
CA LEU A 27 18.74 4.86 6.97
C LEU A 27 19.00 4.72 8.45
N ASP A 28 17.96 4.85 9.28
CA ASP A 28 18.02 4.63 10.73
C ASP A 28 17.85 3.17 11.12
N GLY A 29 17.75 2.30 10.13
CA GLY A 29 17.35 0.92 10.30
C GLY A 29 15.82 0.79 10.28
N GLU A 30 15.37 -0.43 10.47
CA GLU A 30 13.96 -0.75 10.69
C GLU A 30 13.74 -0.71 12.21
N ALA A 31 12.87 0.18 12.68
CA ALA A 31 12.46 0.14 14.07
C ALA A 31 11.44 -0.99 14.21
N ASP A 32 11.84 -2.04 14.88
CA ASP A 32 10.89 -3.05 15.34
C ASP A 32 9.95 -2.44 16.38
N GLY A 33 8.65 -2.48 16.12
CA GLY A 33 7.66 -2.18 17.13
C GLY A 33 6.56 -1.22 16.70
N ALA A 34 5.57 -1.14 17.54
CA ALA A 34 4.32 -0.44 17.31
C ALA A 34 4.39 1.10 17.38
N TYR A 35 5.58 1.67 17.51
CA TYR A 35 5.80 3.11 17.68
C TYR A 35 6.89 3.67 16.76
N ALA A 36 7.27 2.94 15.72
CA ALA A 36 8.37 3.33 14.84
C ALA A 36 8.18 4.73 14.24
N GLY A 37 6.96 5.09 13.80
CA GLY A 37 6.67 6.42 13.28
C GLY A 37 6.90 7.51 14.32
N ARG A 38 6.40 7.33 15.55
CA ARG A 38 6.62 8.28 16.66
C ARG A 38 8.12 8.46 16.96
N ASP A 39 8.88 7.35 16.94
CA ASP A 39 10.26 7.34 17.41
C ASP A 39 11.26 7.78 16.32
N LEU A 40 10.93 7.57 15.03
CA LEU A 40 11.85 7.84 13.91
C LEU A 40 11.52 9.12 13.11
N ASP A 41 10.25 9.48 12.96
CA ASP A 41 9.84 10.52 12.01
C ASP A 41 10.48 11.89 12.30
N GLU A 42 10.71 12.23 13.58
CA GLU A 42 11.41 13.46 13.94
C GLU A 42 12.86 13.46 13.46
N ALA A 43 13.57 12.35 13.60
CA ALA A 43 14.95 12.21 13.13
C ALA A 43 15.02 12.26 11.60
N ILE A 44 14.08 11.61 10.92
CA ILE A 44 13.96 11.63 9.45
C ILE A 44 13.74 13.06 8.96
N ALA A 45 12.80 13.80 9.57
CA ALA A 45 12.51 15.18 9.21
C ALA A 45 13.73 16.11 9.42
N ARG A 46 14.45 15.96 10.53
CA ARG A 46 15.68 16.74 10.80
C ARG A 46 16.78 16.47 9.76
N ARG A 47 16.99 15.20 9.38
CA ARG A 47 17.97 14.84 8.34
C ARG A 47 17.62 15.41 6.98
N ALA A 48 16.33 15.45 6.64
CA ALA A 48 15.87 16.10 5.44
C ALA A 48 16.23 17.61 5.45
N VAL A 49 16.04 18.28 6.58
CA VAL A 49 16.42 19.69 6.77
C VAL A 49 17.93 19.87 6.63
N ASP A 50 18.74 19.01 7.27
CA ASP A 50 20.18 19.06 7.17
C ASP A 50 20.69 18.86 5.75
N PHE A 51 20.06 17.95 4.99
CA PHE A 51 20.36 17.75 3.57
C PHE A 51 20.10 19.04 2.77
N MET A 52 18.93 19.64 2.93
CA MET A 52 18.56 20.88 2.22
C MET A 52 19.51 22.04 2.55
N HIS A 53 19.93 22.16 3.82
CA HIS A 53 20.93 23.17 4.20
C HIS A 53 22.29 22.95 3.56
N ARG A 54 22.79 21.71 3.55
CA ARG A 54 24.08 21.36 2.90
C ARG A 54 24.08 21.68 1.40
N HIS A 55 22.91 21.60 0.77
CA HIS A 55 22.75 21.79 -0.69
C HIS A 55 22.11 23.13 -1.07
N SER A 56 21.97 24.06 -0.10
CA SER A 56 21.30 25.36 -0.35
C SER A 56 22.01 26.23 -1.41
N GLU A 57 23.34 26.15 -1.47
CA GLU A 57 24.18 26.89 -2.43
C GLU A 57 24.60 26.03 -3.64
N SER A 58 24.14 24.77 -3.72
CA SER A 58 24.50 23.89 -4.82
C SER A 58 23.93 24.39 -6.15
N ARG A 59 24.77 24.41 -7.18
CA ARG A 59 24.34 24.68 -8.56
C ARG A 59 23.77 23.43 -9.25
N LYS A 60 23.99 22.25 -8.66
CA LYS A 60 23.45 21.00 -9.22
C LYS A 60 22.05 20.79 -8.64
N PRO A 61 21.07 20.43 -9.47
CA PRO A 61 19.77 20.04 -8.98
C PRO A 61 19.91 18.76 -8.11
N TRP A 62 19.02 18.59 -7.17
CA TRP A 62 18.96 17.42 -6.30
C TRP A 62 17.53 16.85 -6.26
N MET A 63 17.43 15.58 -5.92
CA MET A 63 16.20 14.89 -5.59
C MET A 63 16.33 14.33 -4.17
N LEU A 64 15.31 14.57 -3.36
CA LEU A 64 15.24 14.06 -1.98
C LEU A 64 13.94 13.30 -1.79
N ALA A 65 14.05 12.03 -1.43
CA ALA A 65 12.91 11.24 -0.95
C ALA A 65 12.91 11.23 0.58
N VAL A 66 11.83 11.71 1.19
CA VAL A 66 11.63 11.73 2.65
C VAL A 66 10.53 10.73 2.98
N ASN A 67 10.89 9.61 3.59
CA ASN A 67 9.97 8.54 3.92
C ASN A 67 9.66 8.58 5.41
N LEU A 68 8.51 9.17 5.78
CA LEU A 68 7.99 9.15 7.15
C LEU A 68 7.29 7.82 7.40
N VAL A 69 7.40 7.28 8.60
CA VAL A 69 6.87 5.96 8.95
C VAL A 69 5.40 6.03 9.36
N ASN A 70 4.98 7.06 10.12
CA ASN A 70 3.58 7.21 10.50
C ASN A 70 2.67 7.31 9.25
N PRO A 71 1.52 6.61 9.24
CA PRO A 71 0.86 5.82 10.28
C PRO A 71 1.09 4.30 10.19
N HIS A 72 2.19 3.81 9.63
CA HIS A 72 2.48 2.41 9.31
C HIS A 72 2.06 1.43 10.42
N ASP A 73 2.37 1.75 11.67
CA ASP A 73 2.25 0.83 12.82
C ASP A 73 0.85 0.76 13.43
N VAL A 74 -0.12 1.50 12.87
CA VAL A 74 -1.50 1.49 13.38
C VAL A 74 -2.11 0.09 13.43
N MET A 75 -1.70 -0.80 12.55
CA MET A 75 -2.17 -2.19 12.54
C MET A 75 -1.82 -2.98 13.79
N TYR A 76 -0.78 -2.57 14.53
CA TYR A 76 -0.35 -3.19 15.79
C TYR A 76 -1.10 -2.62 17.02
N TYR A 77 -1.86 -1.55 16.82
CA TYR A 77 -2.62 -0.94 17.90
C TYR A 77 -3.74 -1.86 18.38
N THR A 78 -3.86 -1.97 19.71
CA THR A 78 -4.92 -2.77 20.35
C THR A 78 -5.91 -1.84 21.02
N ALA A 79 -7.06 -1.65 20.38
CA ALA A 79 -8.17 -0.86 20.93
C ALA A 79 -9.00 -1.71 21.91
N GLY A 80 -9.18 -1.19 23.11
CA GLY A 80 -9.99 -1.83 24.16
C GLY A 80 -9.38 -3.10 24.77
N ASP A 81 -9.94 -3.51 25.92
CA ASP A 81 -9.43 -4.67 26.65
C ASP A 81 -9.69 -6.01 25.95
N ALA A 82 -10.83 -6.13 25.26
CA ALA A 82 -11.19 -7.37 24.55
C ALA A 82 -10.18 -7.70 23.43
N MET A 83 -9.73 -6.70 22.68
CA MET A 83 -8.73 -6.87 21.65
C MET A 83 -7.37 -7.23 22.23
N THR A 84 -6.99 -6.59 23.34
CA THR A 84 -5.76 -6.90 24.07
C THR A 84 -5.74 -8.32 24.61
N GLN A 85 -6.88 -8.81 25.14
CA GLN A 85 -6.99 -10.15 25.68
C GLN A 85 -7.04 -11.26 24.62
N SER A 86 -7.59 -10.96 23.44
CA SER A 86 -7.73 -11.94 22.36
C SER A 86 -6.45 -12.10 21.54
N ARG A 87 -5.47 -11.24 21.75
CA ARG A 87 -4.26 -11.26 20.97
C ARG A 87 -3.47 -12.55 21.20
N VAL A 88 -3.24 -13.29 20.14
CA VAL A 88 -2.27 -14.38 20.15
C VAL A 88 -0.89 -13.77 20.34
N THR A 89 -0.12 -14.31 21.27
CA THR A 89 1.20 -13.80 21.70
C THR A 89 2.31 -13.91 20.65
N GLN A 90 1.97 -13.87 19.37
CA GLN A 90 2.96 -14.03 18.28
C GLN A 90 3.92 -12.84 18.17
N PHE A 91 3.43 -11.67 18.54
CA PHE A 91 4.21 -10.44 18.53
C PHE A 91 3.96 -9.64 19.82
N PRO A 92 4.32 -10.17 21.00
CA PRO A 92 4.02 -9.53 22.28
C PRO A 92 4.59 -8.12 22.38
N ASP A 93 5.75 -7.89 21.75
CA ASP A 93 6.44 -6.60 21.74
C ASP A 93 5.88 -5.61 20.72
N GLN A 94 4.99 -6.06 19.84
CA GLN A 94 4.37 -5.23 18.79
C GLN A 94 2.96 -4.75 19.14
N SER A 95 2.42 -5.08 20.34
CA SER A 95 1.16 -4.52 20.78
C SER A 95 1.35 -3.15 21.41
N ALA A 96 0.69 -2.17 20.84
CA ALA A 96 0.74 -0.82 21.35
C ALA A 96 -0.59 -0.37 21.89
N ARG A 97 -0.54 0.26 23.07
CA ARG A 97 -1.57 1.21 23.52
C ARG A 97 -1.17 2.61 23.02
N PRO A 98 -2.12 3.57 22.93
CA PRO A 98 -1.74 4.91 22.51
C PRO A 98 -0.65 5.45 23.44
N PRO A 99 0.36 6.15 22.86
CA PRO A 99 1.32 6.87 23.66
C PRO A 99 0.62 7.86 24.60
N THR A 100 1.17 8.06 25.78
CA THR A 100 0.60 8.98 26.79
C THR A 100 0.76 10.46 26.44
N THR A 101 1.46 10.79 25.37
CA THR A 101 1.60 12.16 24.87
C THR A 101 0.26 12.75 24.49
N PRO A 102 -0.03 14.04 24.82
CA PRO A 102 -1.33 14.65 24.61
C PRO A 102 -1.85 14.58 23.17
N LEU A 103 -0.96 14.59 22.18
CA LEU A 103 -1.34 14.49 20.77
C LEU A 103 -2.10 13.18 20.50
N TYR A 104 -1.62 12.04 21.01
CA TYR A 104 -2.20 10.74 20.76
C TYR A 104 -3.43 10.42 21.61
N GLN A 105 -3.68 11.22 22.65
CA GLN A 105 -4.85 11.07 23.55
C GLN A 105 -6.06 11.89 23.10
N GLN A 106 -5.93 12.66 22.01
CA GLN A 106 -7.00 13.56 21.59
C GLN A 106 -8.11 12.79 20.88
N ASP A 107 -9.35 12.94 21.37
CA ASP A 107 -10.55 12.56 20.61
C ASP A 107 -10.87 13.67 19.60
N LEU A 108 -10.89 13.29 18.32
CA LEU A 108 -11.13 14.21 17.22
C LEU A 108 -12.62 14.33 16.86
N GLY A 109 -13.48 13.51 17.49
CA GLY A 109 -14.94 13.59 17.33
C GLY A 109 -15.48 13.16 15.96
N TYR A 110 -14.67 12.51 15.13
CA TYR A 110 -15.16 12.03 13.83
C TYR A 110 -16.08 10.81 14.00
N PRO A 111 -17.16 10.72 13.21
CA PRO A 111 -18.00 9.53 13.19
C PRO A 111 -17.21 8.33 12.65
N VAL A 112 -17.56 7.13 13.10
CA VAL A 112 -17.05 5.90 12.51
C VAL A 112 -17.49 5.81 11.04
N PHE A 113 -16.55 5.52 10.14
CA PHE A 113 -16.86 5.48 8.71
C PHE A 113 -17.80 4.31 8.35
N GLY A 114 -18.65 4.52 7.34
CA GLY A 114 -19.79 3.67 7.06
C GLY A 114 -19.48 2.30 6.44
N THR A 115 -18.19 2.00 6.15
CA THR A 115 -17.71 0.68 5.73
C THR A 115 -17.21 -0.17 6.90
N TRP A 116 -17.23 0.36 8.13
CA TRP A 116 -16.91 -0.40 9.34
C TRP A 116 -17.97 -1.47 9.62
N GLY A 117 -17.52 -2.64 10.02
CA GLY A 117 -18.35 -3.65 10.65
C GLY A 117 -18.47 -4.97 9.87
N PRO A 118 -19.02 -6.02 10.54
CA PRO A 118 -19.04 -7.37 10.00
C PRO A 118 -20.01 -7.54 8.81
N LYS A 119 -21.05 -6.72 8.71
CA LYS A 119 -22.02 -6.77 7.61
C LYS A 119 -21.42 -6.46 6.25
N THR A 120 -20.33 -5.71 6.22
CA THR A 120 -19.62 -5.36 5.00
C THR A 120 -18.73 -6.50 4.46
N ARG A 121 -18.59 -7.59 5.21
CA ARG A 121 -17.92 -8.83 4.76
C ARG A 121 -18.80 -9.71 3.86
N CYS A 122 -20.11 -9.54 3.90
CA CYS A 122 -21.03 -10.37 3.10
C CYS A 122 -20.79 -10.17 1.60
N GLY A 123 -20.74 -11.26 0.83
CA GLY A 123 -20.51 -11.21 -0.62
C GLY A 123 -19.06 -10.92 -1.05
N LYS A 124 -18.11 -10.86 -0.12
CA LYS A 124 -16.69 -10.72 -0.45
C LYS A 124 -16.09 -12.06 -0.88
N PRO A 125 -15.12 -12.07 -1.80
CA PRO A 125 -14.41 -13.28 -2.21
C PRO A 125 -13.80 -14.05 -1.01
N HIS A 126 -13.69 -15.38 -1.16
CA HIS A 126 -13.07 -16.21 -0.12
C HIS A 126 -11.67 -15.72 0.26
N ALA A 127 -10.86 -15.29 -0.72
CA ALA A 127 -9.54 -14.73 -0.49
C ALA A 127 -9.55 -13.54 0.49
N VAL A 128 -10.52 -12.63 0.34
CA VAL A 128 -10.68 -11.45 1.21
C VAL A 128 -11.12 -11.85 2.61
N GLN A 129 -12.03 -12.81 2.72
CA GLN A 129 -12.47 -13.34 4.02
C GLN A 129 -11.33 -14.04 4.77
N GLU A 130 -10.51 -14.81 4.06
CA GLU A 130 -9.35 -15.49 4.63
C GLU A 130 -8.27 -14.50 5.08
N PHE A 131 -8.05 -13.43 4.32
CA PHE A 131 -7.19 -12.34 4.75
C PHE A 131 -7.66 -11.75 6.09
N SER A 132 -8.95 -11.47 6.24
CA SER A 132 -9.50 -10.95 7.49
C SER A 132 -9.24 -11.90 8.67
N ARG A 133 -9.48 -13.21 8.49
CA ARG A 133 -9.21 -14.23 9.54
C ARG A 133 -7.72 -14.29 9.88
N THR A 134 -6.86 -14.21 8.88
CA THR A 134 -5.41 -14.21 9.05
C THR A 134 -4.95 -13.01 9.88
N MET A 135 -5.50 -11.82 9.62
CA MET A 135 -5.20 -10.63 10.41
C MET A 135 -5.70 -10.74 11.85
N ASP A 136 -6.90 -11.30 12.07
CA ASP A 136 -7.43 -11.54 13.40
C ASP A 136 -6.54 -12.52 14.21
N GLU A 137 -6.04 -13.58 13.59
CA GLU A 137 -5.09 -14.51 14.23
C GLU A 137 -3.71 -13.86 14.50
N ALA A 138 -3.20 -13.09 13.55
CA ALA A 138 -1.87 -12.50 13.67
C ALA A 138 -1.83 -11.31 14.64
N LEU A 139 -2.85 -10.46 14.61
CA LEU A 139 -2.86 -9.18 15.32
C LEU A 139 -3.92 -9.10 16.44
N GLY A 140 -4.63 -10.18 16.71
CA GLY A 140 -5.73 -10.27 17.68
C GLY A 140 -7.09 -9.94 17.06
N HIS A 141 -8.14 -10.51 17.62
CA HIS A 141 -9.50 -10.36 17.12
C HIS A 141 -10.00 -8.91 17.23
N MET A 142 -10.49 -8.37 16.11
CA MET A 142 -11.12 -7.04 16.08
C MET A 142 -12.63 -7.19 16.35
N PRO A 143 -13.18 -6.58 17.42
CA PRO A 143 -14.61 -6.61 17.68
C PRO A 143 -15.34 -5.59 16.79
N TYR A 144 -15.58 -5.98 15.53
CA TYR A 144 -16.19 -5.11 14.50
C TYR A 144 -17.63 -4.67 14.80
N ASP A 145 -18.28 -5.23 15.81
CA ASP A 145 -19.60 -4.86 16.30
C ASP A 145 -19.56 -3.82 17.44
N ASN A 146 -18.36 -3.42 17.87
CA ASN A 146 -18.15 -2.47 18.96
C ASN A 146 -17.74 -1.09 18.40
N GLU A 147 -18.68 -0.15 18.40
CA GLU A 147 -18.45 1.23 17.93
C GLU A 147 -17.40 1.97 18.78
N GLY A 148 -17.30 1.69 20.07
CA GLY A 148 -16.31 2.29 20.96
C GLY A 148 -14.88 1.93 20.54
N VAL A 149 -14.66 0.65 20.22
CA VAL A 149 -13.37 0.16 19.69
C VAL A 149 -13.09 0.79 18.31
N ALA A 150 -14.09 0.88 17.44
CA ALA A 150 -13.95 1.53 16.15
C ALA A 150 -13.47 2.97 16.28
N ARG A 151 -14.10 3.72 17.17
CA ARG A 151 -13.78 5.14 17.42
C ARG A 151 -12.38 5.31 18.00
N GLU A 152 -12.00 4.47 18.96
CA GLU A 152 -10.67 4.48 19.57
C GLU A 152 -9.59 4.19 18.51
N PHE A 153 -9.78 3.15 17.70
CA PHE A 153 -8.85 2.78 16.64
C PHE A 153 -8.71 3.88 15.57
N GLN A 154 -9.83 4.45 15.16
CA GLN A 154 -9.87 5.58 14.21
C GLN A 154 -9.16 6.83 14.77
N ASN A 155 -9.40 7.17 16.03
CA ASN A 155 -8.73 8.31 16.66
C ASN A 155 -7.20 8.12 16.73
N TYR A 156 -6.75 6.92 17.07
CA TYR A 156 -5.32 6.63 17.09
C TYR A 156 -4.68 6.81 15.70
N TYR A 157 -5.31 6.25 14.66
CA TYR A 157 -4.85 6.43 13.27
C TYR A 157 -4.76 7.90 12.86
N LEU A 158 -5.81 8.67 13.13
CA LEU A 158 -5.84 10.10 12.81
C LEU A 158 -4.78 10.91 13.57
N ASN A 159 -4.49 10.52 14.81
CA ASN A 159 -3.43 11.14 15.59
C ASN A 159 -2.02 10.76 15.07
N CYS A 160 -1.82 9.55 14.56
CA CYS A 160 -0.60 9.19 13.83
C CYS A 160 -0.42 10.05 12.57
N ILE A 161 -1.49 10.30 11.80
CA ILE A 161 -1.45 11.21 10.63
C ILE A 161 -1.11 12.64 11.08
N ARG A 162 -1.66 13.13 12.18
CA ARG A 162 -1.35 14.47 12.70
C ARG A 162 0.11 14.60 13.14
N ASP A 163 0.70 13.53 13.67
CA ASP A 163 2.12 13.52 13.99
C ASP A 163 2.99 13.54 12.73
N CYS A 164 2.62 12.75 11.72
CA CYS A 164 3.23 12.80 10.40
C CYS A 164 3.15 14.21 9.79
N ASP A 165 1.99 14.85 9.81
CA ASP A 165 1.77 16.22 9.31
C ASP A 165 2.67 17.23 10.03
N ARG A 166 2.85 17.07 11.34
CA ARG A 166 3.77 17.92 12.13
C ARG A 166 5.21 17.78 11.62
N GLN A 167 5.68 16.56 11.34
CA GLN A 167 7.02 16.32 10.82
C GLN A 167 7.18 16.83 9.38
N LEU A 168 6.15 16.66 8.56
CA LEU A 168 6.10 17.27 7.23
C LEU A 168 6.23 18.80 7.32
N GLY A 169 5.57 19.43 8.28
CA GLY A 169 5.72 20.86 8.57
C GLY A 169 7.17 21.24 8.83
N VAL A 170 7.94 20.45 9.59
CA VAL A 170 9.38 20.66 9.84
C VAL A 170 10.18 20.63 8.54
N VAL A 171 9.90 19.64 7.66
CA VAL A 171 10.57 19.50 6.35
C VAL A 171 10.29 20.72 5.47
N LEU A 172 9.01 21.12 5.35
CA LEU A 172 8.62 22.27 4.53
C LEU A 172 9.17 23.59 5.04
N ASP A 173 9.25 23.79 6.36
CA ASP A 173 9.88 24.96 6.98
C ASP A 173 11.40 24.96 6.73
N GLY A 174 12.05 23.80 6.76
CA GLY A 174 13.46 23.67 6.39
C GLY A 174 13.69 24.06 4.93
N LEU A 175 12.85 23.60 4.03
CA LEU A 175 12.91 23.95 2.59
C LEU A 175 12.70 25.46 2.38
N ARG A 176 11.76 26.07 3.09
CA ARG A 176 11.54 27.53 3.05
C ARG A 176 12.75 28.32 3.56
N LYS A 177 13.32 27.91 4.70
CA LYS A 177 14.49 28.54 5.31
C LYS A 177 15.76 28.39 4.47
N SER A 178 15.89 27.34 3.69
CA SER A 178 16.99 27.15 2.73
C SER A 178 16.88 28.06 1.49
N GLY A 179 15.77 28.80 1.32
CA GLY A 179 15.53 29.66 0.16
C GLY A 179 15.25 28.92 -1.15
N GLN A 180 14.84 27.65 -1.06
CA GLN A 180 14.65 26.80 -2.25
C GLN A 180 13.17 26.45 -2.51
N LEU A 181 12.23 26.85 -1.65
CA LEU A 181 10.81 26.48 -1.75
C LEU A 181 10.23 26.82 -3.13
N ASP A 182 10.48 28.03 -3.63
CA ASP A 182 9.92 28.52 -4.89
C ASP A 182 10.59 27.90 -6.13
N LYS A 183 11.60 27.08 -5.95
CA LYS A 183 12.36 26.40 -7.01
C LYS A 183 12.26 24.90 -6.96
N THR A 184 11.49 24.35 -6.05
CA THR A 184 11.40 22.92 -5.77
C THR A 184 10.03 22.39 -6.20
N ILE A 185 10.02 21.31 -6.96
CA ILE A 185 8.84 20.50 -7.19
C ILE A 185 8.63 19.65 -5.93
N ILE A 186 7.46 19.76 -5.30
CA ILE A 186 7.13 18.99 -4.11
C ILE A 186 6.04 17.98 -4.50
N VAL A 187 6.29 16.71 -4.19
CA VAL A 187 5.30 15.64 -4.34
C VAL A 187 5.07 15.02 -2.98
N PHE A 188 3.82 15.01 -2.55
CA PHE A 188 3.37 14.33 -1.34
C PHE A 188 2.46 13.17 -1.73
N THR A 189 2.78 11.97 -1.28
CA THR A 189 2.00 10.76 -1.53
C THR A 189 2.25 9.72 -0.43
N SER A 190 1.59 8.57 -0.56
CA SER A 190 1.83 7.37 0.27
C SER A 190 1.99 6.16 -0.65
N ASP A 191 2.62 5.12 -0.15
CA ASP A 191 2.80 3.82 -0.84
C ASP A 191 1.50 3.02 -0.92
N HIS A 192 0.69 3.04 0.14
CA HIS A 192 -0.62 2.40 0.25
C HIS A 192 -1.46 3.09 1.34
N GLY A 193 -2.72 2.73 1.44
CA GLY A 193 -3.61 3.13 2.52
C GLY A 193 -3.65 2.12 3.67
N GLU A 194 -4.72 2.19 4.48
CA GLU A 194 -4.98 1.32 5.63
C GLU A 194 -6.48 1.03 5.71
N PHE A 195 -6.87 -0.23 5.94
CA PHE A 195 -8.29 -0.60 6.04
C PHE A 195 -8.96 -0.04 7.29
N LEU A 196 -8.26 0.00 8.39
CA LEU A 196 -8.73 0.55 9.66
C LEU A 196 -10.11 0.00 10.10
N GLY A 197 -10.44 -1.25 9.76
CA GLY A 197 -11.73 -1.88 10.04
C GLY A 197 -12.76 -1.77 8.91
N ALA A 198 -12.49 -1.00 7.86
CA ALA A 198 -13.34 -0.96 6.67
C ALA A 198 -13.48 -2.34 6.04
N HIS A 199 -14.66 -2.67 5.55
CA HIS A 199 -14.98 -3.97 4.97
C HIS A 199 -14.72 -5.17 5.91
N GLY A 200 -14.61 -4.91 7.22
CA GLY A 200 -14.19 -5.92 8.19
C GLY A 200 -12.73 -6.35 8.01
N LEU A 201 -11.88 -5.49 7.50
CA LEU A 201 -10.46 -5.70 7.24
C LEU A 201 -9.61 -4.78 8.11
N ARG A 202 -8.36 -5.18 8.37
CA ARG A 202 -7.36 -4.42 9.10
C ARG A 202 -5.99 -4.58 8.46
N GLY A 203 -5.14 -3.57 8.62
CA GLY A 203 -3.85 -3.55 7.97
C GLY A 203 -3.98 -3.16 6.50
N LYS A 204 -3.14 -3.69 5.69
CA LYS A 204 -3.02 -3.46 4.24
C LYS A 204 -2.74 -4.79 3.56
N GLY A 205 -3.26 -4.97 2.34
CA GLY A 205 -3.07 -6.25 1.65
C GLY A 205 -3.79 -6.34 0.32
N SER A 206 -3.82 -7.54 -0.21
CA SER A 206 -4.30 -7.88 -1.54
C SER A 206 -5.81 -7.73 -1.67
N SER A 207 -6.26 -6.50 -1.82
CA SER A 207 -7.63 -6.19 -2.20
C SER A 207 -7.68 -4.92 -3.01
N ILE A 208 -8.81 -4.70 -3.67
CA ILE A 208 -8.98 -3.56 -4.57
C ILE A 208 -9.66 -2.36 -3.87
N TYR A 209 -10.03 -2.49 -2.57
CA TYR A 209 -10.82 -1.48 -1.88
C TYR A 209 -10.06 -0.16 -1.73
N ARG A 210 -10.82 0.93 -1.82
CA ARG A 210 -10.29 2.28 -1.82
C ARG A 210 -9.44 2.60 -0.59
N GLU A 211 -9.80 2.10 0.57
CA GLU A 211 -9.10 2.39 1.82
C GLU A 211 -7.63 1.95 1.80
N ALA A 212 -7.29 0.91 1.03
CA ALA A 212 -5.91 0.46 0.86
C ALA A 212 -5.29 0.92 -0.47
N SER A 213 -6.09 1.13 -1.52
CA SER A 213 -5.61 1.39 -2.88
C SER A 213 -5.60 2.88 -3.27
N GLU A 214 -6.40 3.72 -2.62
CA GLU A 214 -6.44 5.16 -2.89
C GLU A 214 -5.58 5.91 -1.86
N VAL A 215 -4.56 6.58 -2.35
CA VAL A 215 -3.61 7.36 -1.54
C VAL A 215 -3.65 8.82 -1.93
N PRO A 216 -3.29 9.75 -1.02
CA PRO A 216 -3.18 11.15 -1.38
C PRO A 216 -2.10 11.35 -2.44
N LEU A 217 -2.35 12.27 -3.36
CA LEU A 217 -1.33 12.78 -4.28
C LEU A 217 -1.48 14.30 -4.40
N LEU A 218 -0.47 15.01 -3.94
CA LEU A 218 -0.37 16.45 -4.10
C LEU A 218 0.93 16.77 -4.83
N ILE A 219 0.84 17.61 -5.85
CA ILE A 219 2.01 18.07 -6.62
C ILE A 219 2.02 19.60 -6.56
N VAL A 220 3.11 20.17 -6.05
CA VAL A 220 3.41 21.60 -6.11
C VAL A 220 4.51 21.80 -7.12
N HIS A 221 4.25 22.61 -8.14
CA HIS A 221 5.23 22.93 -9.17
C HIS A 221 5.49 24.45 -9.17
N PRO A 222 6.73 24.92 -9.29
CA PRO A 222 7.06 26.35 -9.32
C PRO A 222 6.25 27.17 -10.31
N ASP A 223 5.96 26.58 -11.49
CA ASP A 223 5.22 27.23 -12.57
C ASP A 223 3.70 27.09 -12.44
N ALA A 224 3.19 26.39 -11.43
CA ALA A 224 1.76 26.22 -11.23
C ALA A 224 1.09 27.54 -10.84
N LYS A 225 0.10 27.98 -11.62
CA LYS A 225 -0.54 29.29 -11.48
C LYS A 225 -1.55 29.36 -10.33
N ALA A 226 -2.09 28.22 -9.90
CA ALA A 226 -3.08 28.13 -8.82
C ALA A 226 -3.24 26.69 -8.35
N ALA A 227 -3.73 26.51 -7.12
CA ALA A 227 -4.16 25.21 -6.62
C ALA A 227 -5.38 24.71 -7.43
N ARG A 228 -5.33 23.45 -7.88
CA ARG A 228 -6.37 22.81 -8.69
C ARG A 228 -6.52 21.36 -8.29
N THR A 229 -7.65 20.78 -8.61
CA THR A 229 -7.94 19.35 -8.43
C THR A 229 -8.19 18.71 -9.78
N SER A 230 -7.60 17.55 -10.03
CA SER A 230 -7.89 16.71 -11.20
C SER A 230 -8.68 15.48 -10.78
N GLN A 231 -9.58 15.01 -11.66
CA GLN A 231 -10.29 13.74 -11.52
C GLN A 231 -9.62 12.63 -12.33
N ALA A 232 -8.53 12.93 -13.01
CA ALA A 232 -7.80 11.94 -13.79
C ALA A 232 -7.24 10.83 -12.89
N LEU A 233 -7.31 9.59 -13.37
CA LEU A 233 -6.67 8.47 -12.69
C LEU A 233 -5.14 8.63 -12.71
N PHE A 234 -4.52 8.32 -11.58
CA PHE A 234 -3.08 8.30 -11.39
C PHE A 234 -2.67 7.02 -10.67
N SER A 235 -1.68 6.33 -11.19
CA SER A 235 -1.11 5.11 -10.57
C SER A 235 0.28 5.38 -10.04
N ALA A 236 0.73 4.64 -9.03
CA ALA A 236 2.12 4.70 -8.58
C ALA A 236 3.14 4.45 -9.71
N ALA A 237 2.77 3.65 -10.73
CA ALA A 237 3.59 3.44 -11.92
C ALA A 237 3.78 4.73 -12.76
N ASP A 238 2.87 5.71 -12.64
CA ASP A 238 2.94 6.97 -13.37
C ASP A 238 3.86 8.00 -12.68
N LEU A 239 4.28 7.73 -11.45
CA LEU A 239 5.04 8.70 -10.65
C LEU A 239 6.39 9.04 -11.31
N VAL A 240 7.17 8.03 -11.68
CA VAL A 240 8.49 8.26 -12.27
C VAL A 240 8.39 9.00 -13.62
N PRO A 241 7.59 8.53 -14.62
CA PRO A 241 7.47 9.29 -15.88
C PRO A 241 6.93 10.69 -15.67
N THR A 242 5.99 10.90 -14.74
CA THR A 242 5.47 12.23 -14.41
C THR A 242 6.53 13.13 -13.78
N LEU A 243 7.35 12.63 -12.85
CA LEU A 243 8.46 13.40 -12.26
C LEU A 243 9.49 13.81 -13.32
N LEU A 244 9.82 12.91 -14.26
CA LEU A 244 10.72 13.22 -15.37
C LEU A 244 10.14 14.33 -16.27
N GLY A 245 8.84 14.24 -16.60
CA GLY A 245 8.14 15.28 -17.36
C GLY A 245 8.08 16.63 -16.62
N LEU A 246 7.79 16.61 -15.30
CA LEU A 246 7.82 17.83 -14.46
C LEU A 246 9.22 18.45 -14.37
N ALA A 247 10.27 17.63 -14.43
CA ALA A 247 11.66 18.10 -14.48
C ALA A 247 12.08 18.61 -15.89
N GLY A 248 11.17 18.61 -16.86
CA GLY A 248 11.40 19.11 -18.20
C GLY A 248 12.14 18.15 -19.13
N LEU A 249 12.19 16.86 -18.80
CA LEU A 249 12.81 15.85 -19.65
C LEU A 249 11.83 15.37 -20.73
N ASP A 250 12.30 15.30 -21.97
CA ASP A 250 11.50 14.76 -23.07
C ASP A 250 11.28 13.25 -22.89
N THR A 251 10.03 12.83 -22.98
CA THR A 251 9.62 11.43 -22.89
C THR A 251 10.42 10.51 -23.82
N LYS A 252 10.73 10.95 -25.04
CA LYS A 252 11.51 10.17 -26.00
C LYS A 252 12.91 9.88 -25.49
N VAL A 253 13.55 10.89 -24.91
CA VAL A 253 14.93 10.79 -24.42
C VAL A 253 15.05 9.79 -23.27
N TYR A 254 14.15 9.85 -22.28
CA TYR A 254 14.26 8.92 -21.15
C TYR A 254 13.77 7.51 -21.50
N LEU A 255 12.83 7.33 -22.42
CA LEU A 255 12.40 6.00 -22.86
C LEU A 255 13.48 5.25 -23.67
N GLU A 256 14.37 5.96 -24.36
CA GLU A 256 15.55 5.35 -24.98
C GLU A 256 16.48 4.73 -23.92
N GLN A 257 16.64 5.38 -22.78
CA GLN A 257 17.48 4.91 -21.68
C GLN A 257 16.75 3.91 -20.77
N LEU A 258 15.44 4.05 -20.61
CA LEU A 258 14.59 3.27 -19.73
C LEU A 258 13.43 2.62 -20.51
N PRO A 259 13.71 1.74 -21.50
CA PRO A 259 12.69 1.22 -22.41
C PRO A 259 11.62 0.34 -21.75
N LYS A 260 11.86 -0.07 -20.49
CA LYS A 260 10.91 -0.85 -19.69
C LYS A 260 10.18 -0.02 -18.64
N LEU A 261 10.35 1.29 -18.62
CA LEU A 261 9.64 2.16 -17.70
C LEU A 261 8.12 2.07 -17.99
N ALA A 262 7.39 1.55 -17.01
CA ALA A 262 5.93 1.49 -17.06
C ALA A 262 5.32 2.83 -16.66
N GLY A 263 4.05 3.02 -16.99
CA GLY A 263 3.29 4.20 -16.60
C GLY A 263 3.16 5.22 -17.72
N PHE A 264 2.51 6.34 -17.37
CA PHE A 264 2.26 7.47 -18.28
C PHE A 264 2.82 8.75 -17.68
N ASP A 265 3.36 9.60 -18.50
CA ASP A 265 3.68 10.97 -18.11
C ASP A 265 2.37 11.77 -18.02
N LEU A 266 2.02 12.18 -16.82
CA LEU A 266 0.84 12.97 -16.49
C LEU A 266 1.21 14.38 -16.01
N SER A 267 2.44 14.84 -16.28
CA SER A 267 2.95 16.17 -15.90
C SER A 267 2.07 17.31 -16.40
N GLY A 268 1.45 17.14 -17.58
CA GLY A 268 0.52 18.11 -18.16
C GLY A 268 -0.70 18.43 -17.30
N LEU A 269 -1.10 17.52 -16.38
CA LEU A 269 -2.25 17.73 -15.46
C LEU A 269 -2.02 18.89 -14.49
N VAL A 270 -0.78 19.23 -14.18
CA VAL A 270 -0.45 20.36 -13.29
C VAL A 270 -1.01 21.68 -13.84
N ASN A 271 -0.93 21.89 -15.14
CA ASN A 271 -1.45 23.09 -15.79
C ASN A 271 -2.83 22.90 -16.42
N HIS A 272 -3.20 21.68 -16.76
CA HIS A 272 -4.44 21.31 -17.45
C HIS A 272 -5.17 20.16 -16.73
N PRO A 273 -5.72 20.40 -15.52
CA PRO A 273 -6.25 19.34 -14.65
C PRO A 273 -7.48 18.59 -15.22
N ASN A 274 -8.12 19.17 -16.23
CA ASN A 274 -9.30 18.59 -16.90
C ASN A 274 -8.92 17.79 -18.17
N LEU A 275 -7.64 17.66 -18.49
CA LEU A 275 -7.24 16.74 -19.56
C LEU A 275 -7.63 15.32 -19.17
N ALA A 276 -8.40 14.65 -20.04
CA ALA A 276 -8.59 13.21 -19.93
C ALA A 276 -7.21 12.55 -20.03
N GLY A 277 -6.81 11.89 -18.97
CA GLY A 277 -5.51 11.24 -18.96
C GLY A 277 -5.53 9.95 -19.78
N ALA A 278 -4.41 9.61 -20.40
CA ALA A 278 -4.26 8.30 -21.02
C ALA A 278 -4.55 7.14 -20.06
N ARG A 279 -4.43 7.39 -18.75
CA ARG A 279 -4.75 6.44 -17.69
C ARG A 279 -6.26 6.19 -17.55
N ASP A 280 -7.12 7.19 -17.82
CA ASP A 280 -8.57 7.05 -17.68
C ASP A 280 -9.14 6.02 -18.67
N GLU A 281 -8.63 5.98 -19.89
CA GLU A 281 -9.00 4.98 -20.89
C GLU A 281 -8.36 3.62 -20.60
N ALA A 282 -7.12 3.63 -20.15
CA ALA A 282 -6.35 2.42 -19.90
C ALA A 282 -6.77 1.69 -18.61
N GLY A 283 -7.24 2.43 -17.60
CA GLY A 283 -7.44 1.95 -16.23
C GLY A 283 -6.13 1.74 -15.47
N ILE A 284 -6.24 1.59 -14.15
CA ILE A 284 -5.12 1.26 -13.26
C ILE A 284 -5.05 -0.26 -13.10
N LEU A 285 -3.86 -0.83 -13.37
CA LEU A 285 -3.57 -2.22 -13.06
C LEU A 285 -3.21 -2.34 -11.57
N ALA A 286 -4.03 -3.08 -10.81
CA ALA A 286 -3.69 -3.53 -9.47
C ALA A 286 -3.09 -4.94 -9.57
N TYR A 287 -1.85 -5.08 -9.09
CA TYR A 287 -1.07 -6.32 -9.23
C TYR A 287 -0.50 -6.75 -7.89
N TRP A 288 -0.90 -7.93 -7.42
CA TRP A 288 -0.46 -8.48 -6.15
C TRP A 288 0.00 -9.93 -6.27
N THR A 289 1.16 -10.25 -5.74
CA THR A 289 1.79 -11.57 -5.91
C THR A 289 1.44 -12.60 -4.85
N GLY A 290 0.68 -12.22 -3.83
CA GLY A 290 0.21 -13.18 -2.82
C GLY A 290 1.18 -13.52 -1.70
N LEU A 291 2.20 -12.70 -1.47
CA LEU A 291 3.22 -12.95 -0.43
C LEU A 291 2.73 -12.82 1.01
N THR A 292 1.59 -12.19 1.25
CA THR A 292 1.07 -11.90 2.59
C THR A 292 0.10 -12.92 3.14
N PHE A 293 -0.11 -14.04 2.44
CA PHE A 293 -1.10 -15.02 2.86
C PHE A 293 -0.49 -16.23 3.54
N LEU A 294 -0.33 -16.09 4.82
CA LEU A 294 -0.48 -17.23 5.70
C LEU A 294 -2.00 -17.46 5.86
N SER A 295 -2.52 -18.67 5.70
CA SER A 295 -3.89 -18.94 6.14
C SER A 295 -3.98 -18.75 7.64
N HIS A 296 -5.17 -18.43 8.17
CA HIS A 296 -5.35 -18.29 9.62
C HIS A 296 -4.90 -19.55 10.39
N GLU A 297 -5.03 -20.74 9.79
CA GLU A 297 -4.52 -21.99 10.34
C GLU A 297 -2.99 -22.02 10.39
N ASN A 298 -2.33 -21.50 9.38
CA ASN A 298 -0.87 -21.45 9.32
C ASN A 298 -0.29 -20.40 10.28
N VAL A 299 -1.01 -19.33 10.57
CA VAL A 299 -0.62 -18.39 11.64
C VAL A 299 -0.55 -19.10 12.99
N ARG A 300 -1.51 -19.97 13.31
CA ARG A 300 -1.46 -20.80 14.53
C ARG A 300 -0.30 -21.79 14.54
N ARG A 301 0.04 -22.36 13.37
CA ARG A 301 1.20 -23.26 13.22
C ARG A 301 2.53 -22.51 13.39
N PHE A 302 2.56 -21.23 13.08
CA PHE A 302 3.74 -20.39 13.13
C PHE A 302 4.38 -20.37 14.53
N ASP A 303 3.61 -20.22 15.59
CA ASP A 303 4.08 -20.25 16.97
C ASP A 303 4.83 -21.53 17.31
N ASN A 304 4.31 -22.67 16.87
CA ASN A 304 4.95 -23.96 17.09
C ASN A 304 6.24 -24.11 16.26
N ILE A 305 6.27 -23.49 15.07
CA ILE A 305 7.44 -23.46 14.20
C ILE A 305 8.54 -22.59 14.81
N GLN A 306 8.19 -21.42 15.36
CA GLN A 306 9.16 -20.50 16.00
C GLN A 306 9.91 -21.12 17.19
N LYS A 307 9.28 -22.05 17.90
CA LYS A 307 9.89 -22.78 19.03
C LYS A 307 10.90 -23.85 18.61
N ARG A 308 11.06 -24.13 17.30
CA ARG A 308 11.96 -25.17 16.79
C ARG A 308 13.39 -24.63 16.64
N PRO A 309 14.43 -25.51 16.64
CA PRO A 309 15.79 -25.13 16.34
C PRO A 309 15.91 -24.40 14.98
N PRO A 310 16.87 -23.47 14.78
CA PRO A 310 16.92 -22.56 13.63
C PRO A 310 16.79 -23.21 12.26
N LEU A 311 17.53 -24.29 12.01
CA LEU A 311 17.50 -24.99 10.72
C LEU A 311 16.14 -25.67 10.48
N ILE A 312 15.59 -26.35 11.49
CA ILE A 312 14.28 -27.02 11.40
C ILE A 312 13.18 -25.98 11.23
N ARG A 313 13.28 -24.85 11.93
CA ARG A 313 12.36 -23.72 11.79
C ARG A 313 12.33 -23.19 10.36
N GLN A 314 13.49 -22.94 9.76
CA GLN A 314 13.57 -22.44 8.39
C GLN A 314 12.93 -23.39 7.38
N VAL A 315 13.20 -24.69 7.48
CA VAL A 315 12.57 -25.70 6.62
C VAL A 315 11.06 -25.75 6.82
N ALA A 316 10.59 -25.76 8.07
CA ALA A 316 9.15 -25.78 8.37
C ALA A 316 8.41 -24.53 7.88
N MET A 317 9.04 -23.35 7.97
CA MET A 317 8.52 -22.10 7.43
C MET A 317 8.36 -22.16 5.91
N LEU A 318 9.41 -22.60 5.20
CA LEU A 318 9.36 -22.74 3.75
C LEU A 318 8.29 -23.73 3.31
N GLN A 319 8.16 -24.85 4.02
CA GLN A 319 7.11 -25.83 3.73
C GLN A 319 5.72 -25.23 3.95
N MET A 320 5.48 -24.57 5.07
CA MET A 320 4.20 -23.91 5.38
C MET A 320 3.84 -22.87 4.30
N MET A 321 4.80 -22.02 3.91
CA MET A 321 4.59 -21.02 2.84
C MET A 321 4.23 -21.69 1.50
N ARG A 322 4.91 -22.78 1.14
CA ARG A 322 4.61 -23.52 -0.11
C ARG A 322 3.22 -24.14 -0.09
N GLU A 323 2.80 -24.72 1.04
CA GLU A 323 1.45 -25.26 1.22
C GLU A 323 0.41 -24.15 1.03
N THR A 324 0.59 -23.00 1.71
CA THR A 324 -0.32 -21.86 1.61
C THR A 324 -0.48 -21.35 0.17
N ILE A 325 0.62 -21.21 -0.56
CA ILE A 325 0.62 -20.71 -1.94
C ILE A 325 -0.15 -21.63 -2.89
N ARG A 326 -0.09 -22.95 -2.63
CA ARG A 326 -0.79 -23.95 -3.44
C ARG A 326 -2.29 -24.04 -3.15
N GLU A 327 -2.68 -23.71 -1.92
CA GLU A 327 -4.05 -23.90 -1.45
C GLU A 327 -4.88 -22.62 -1.52
N GLN A 328 -4.25 -21.46 -1.25
CA GLN A 328 -4.96 -20.22 -1.11
C GLN A 328 -4.94 -19.37 -2.40
N ARG A 329 -6.08 -18.78 -2.75
CA ARG A 329 -6.20 -17.81 -3.85
C ARG A 329 -5.68 -16.43 -3.42
N GLY A 330 -4.38 -16.37 -3.11
CA GLY A 330 -3.73 -15.20 -2.54
C GLY A 330 -3.17 -14.19 -3.55
N ALA A 331 -3.04 -14.56 -4.82
CA ALA A 331 -2.65 -13.63 -5.88
C ALA A 331 -3.86 -12.85 -6.39
N MET A 332 -3.69 -11.57 -6.70
CA MET A 332 -4.75 -10.72 -7.20
C MET A 332 -4.32 -9.97 -8.45
N ARG A 333 -5.22 -9.84 -9.40
CA ARG A 333 -5.13 -8.93 -10.54
C ARG A 333 -6.40 -8.12 -10.60
N GLY A 334 -6.27 -6.81 -10.62
CA GLY A 334 -7.40 -5.91 -10.63
C GLY A 334 -7.28 -4.80 -11.67
N LEU A 335 -8.40 -4.25 -12.05
CA LEU A 335 -8.53 -3.10 -12.94
C LEU A 335 -9.42 -2.05 -12.27
N ILE A 336 -8.88 -0.85 -12.15
CA ILE A 336 -9.61 0.31 -11.64
C ILE A 336 -9.83 1.28 -12.80
N THR A 337 -11.08 1.58 -13.08
CA THR A 337 -11.49 2.55 -14.10
C THR A 337 -12.25 3.70 -13.42
N PRO A 338 -12.58 4.81 -14.11
CA PRO A 338 -13.38 5.88 -13.50
C PRO A 338 -14.76 5.43 -12.98
N ARG A 339 -15.30 4.32 -13.53
CA ARG A 339 -16.60 3.81 -13.10
C ARG A 339 -16.56 2.50 -12.35
N TYR A 340 -15.67 1.59 -12.71
CA TYR A 340 -15.68 0.23 -12.19
C TYR A 340 -14.38 -0.14 -11.52
N LYS A 341 -14.48 -0.92 -10.44
CA LYS A 341 -13.39 -1.74 -9.92
C LYS A 341 -13.71 -3.21 -10.16
N PHE A 342 -12.78 -3.93 -10.77
CA PHE A 342 -12.87 -5.36 -11.03
C PHE A 342 -11.61 -6.04 -10.51
N ALA A 343 -11.75 -7.15 -9.80
CA ALA A 343 -10.62 -7.97 -9.38
C ALA A 343 -10.92 -9.46 -9.52
N ARG A 344 -9.83 -10.22 -9.75
CA ARG A 344 -9.82 -11.68 -9.71
C ARG A 344 -8.69 -12.16 -8.81
N TYR A 345 -8.99 -13.17 -8.00
CA TYR A 345 -8.10 -13.78 -7.03
C TYR A 345 -7.87 -15.23 -7.42
N PHE A 346 -6.61 -15.67 -7.43
CA PHE A 346 -6.23 -17.01 -7.86
C PHE A 346 -5.04 -17.54 -7.05
N LYS A 347 -4.79 -18.82 -7.13
CA LYS A 347 -3.62 -19.42 -6.48
C LYS A 347 -2.33 -18.95 -7.17
N PRO A 348 -1.31 -18.51 -6.44
CA PRO A 348 -0.04 -18.05 -7.02
C PRO A 348 0.62 -19.08 -7.95
N THR A 349 0.32 -20.37 -7.79
CA THR A 349 0.78 -21.45 -8.66
C THR A 349 -0.09 -21.68 -9.91
N GLU A 350 -1.24 -21.01 -10.00
CA GLU A 350 -2.23 -21.18 -11.06
C GLU A 350 -2.46 -19.86 -11.81
N HIS A 351 -1.35 -19.21 -12.24
CA HIS A 351 -1.43 -18.00 -13.04
C HIS A 351 -2.27 -18.25 -14.29
N ASN A 352 -3.19 -17.35 -14.57
CA ASN A 352 -4.14 -17.53 -15.67
C ASN A 352 -4.52 -16.21 -16.32
N SER A 353 -4.94 -16.31 -17.61
CA SER A 353 -5.48 -15.21 -18.39
C SER A 353 -6.79 -15.66 -19.03
N PRO A 354 -7.87 -15.78 -18.24
CA PRO A 354 -9.12 -16.37 -18.70
C PRO A 354 -9.75 -15.57 -19.84
N GLN A 355 -10.24 -16.29 -20.87
CA GLN A 355 -10.85 -15.71 -22.06
C GLN A 355 -12.36 -15.99 -22.15
N SER A 356 -12.89 -16.88 -21.31
CA SER A 356 -14.31 -17.16 -21.21
C SER A 356 -14.79 -17.05 -19.77
N TRP A 357 -16.12 -16.92 -19.61
CA TRP A 357 -16.73 -16.90 -18.28
C TRP A 357 -16.42 -18.17 -17.48
N GLU A 358 -16.51 -19.32 -18.13
CA GLU A 358 -16.29 -20.63 -17.52
C GLU A 358 -14.85 -20.74 -17.00
N SER A 359 -13.87 -20.32 -17.80
CA SER A 359 -12.46 -20.33 -17.37
C SER A 359 -12.18 -19.28 -16.26
N LEU A 360 -12.87 -18.14 -16.29
CA LEU A 360 -12.72 -17.11 -15.28
C LEU A 360 -13.19 -17.61 -13.90
N VAL A 361 -14.42 -18.11 -13.81
CA VAL A 361 -15.01 -18.51 -12.51
C VAL A 361 -14.44 -19.83 -11.99
N ALA A 362 -13.94 -20.71 -12.86
CA ALA A 362 -13.31 -21.96 -12.43
C ALA A 362 -12.02 -21.75 -11.65
N ALA A 363 -11.20 -20.79 -12.09
CA ALA A 363 -9.86 -20.57 -11.54
C ALA A 363 -9.78 -19.38 -10.55
N ASN A 364 -10.79 -18.52 -10.50
CA ASN A 364 -10.71 -17.29 -9.74
C ASN A 364 -11.95 -17.05 -8.87
N ASP A 365 -11.75 -16.41 -7.72
CA ASP A 365 -12.79 -15.62 -7.07
C ASP A 365 -12.82 -14.23 -7.73
N ILE A 366 -13.98 -13.65 -7.89
CA ILE A 366 -14.14 -12.38 -8.60
C ILE A 366 -14.96 -11.37 -7.82
N GLU A 367 -14.65 -10.09 -8.01
CA GLU A 367 -15.45 -8.99 -7.50
C GLU A 367 -15.56 -7.86 -8.51
N LEU A 368 -16.71 -7.20 -8.50
CA LEU A 368 -17.05 -6.05 -9.35
C LEU A 368 -17.82 -5.02 -8.55
N TYR A 369 -17.39 -3.77 -8.62
CA TYR A 369 -18.08 -2.62 -8.02
C TYR A 369 -18.33 -1.55 -9.06
N ASP A 370 -19.56 -0.98 -9.09
CA ASP A 370 -19.91 0.20 -9.88
C ASP A 370 -19.81 1.44 -8.98
N LEU A 371 -18.73 2.20 -9.10
CA LEU A 371 -18.41 3.35 -8.26
C LEU A 371 -19.42 4.49 -8.37
N GLN A 372 -20.24 4.55 -9.44
CA GLN A 372 -21.28 5.55 -9.57
C GLN A 372 -22.49 5.27 -8.66
N THR A 373 -22.81 4.00 -8.44
CA THR A 373 -23.96 3.58 -7.62
C THR A 373 -23.54 3.07 -6.25
N ASP A 374 -22.33 2.57 -6.11
CA ASP A 374 -21.75 2.05 -4.88
C ASP A 374 -20.31 2.57 -4.67
N PRO A 375 -20.14 3.87 -4.36
CA PRO A 375 -18.80 4.45 -4.14
C PRO A 375 -18.09 3.93 -2.89
N ARG A 376 -18.77 3.11 -2.08
CA ARG A 376 -18.22 2.47 -0.88
C ARG A 376 -17.84 1.00 -1.10
N GLU A 377 -18.05 0.46 -2.30
CA GLU A 377 -17.61 -0.90 -2.65
C GLU A 377 -18.18 -1.99 -1.72
N ILE A 378 -19.46 -1.84 -1.35
CA ILE A 378 -20.16 -2.74 -0.41
C ILE A 378 -20.76 -3.94 -1.14
N HIS A 379 -21.36 -3.70 -2.32
CA HIS A 379 -22.13 -4.69 -3.05
C HIS A 379 -21.35 -5.28 -4.21
N ASN A 380 -20.83 -6.51 -4.03
CA ASN A 380 -20.17 -7.23 -5.11
C ASN A 380 -21.20 -7.62 -6.19
N LEU A 381 -21.03 -7.09 -7.39
CA LEU A 381 -21.93 -7.33 -8.55
C LEU A 381 -21.47 -8.51 -9.41
N ALA A 382 -20.32 -9.14 -9.13
CA ALA A 382 -19.69 -10.12 -10.01
C ALA A 382 -20.54 -11.39 -10.21
N GLU A 383 -21.31 -11.79 -9.20
CA GLU A 383 -22.19 -12.97 -9.27
C GLU A 383 -23.55 -12.68 -9.91
N ASN A 384 -23.92 -11.42 -10.11
CA ASN A 384 -25.19 -11.05 -10.72
C ASN A 384 -25.13 -11.25 -12.24
N PRO A 385 -25.99 -12.13 -12.81
CA PRO A 385 -25.99 -12.43 -14.25
C PRO A 385 -26.12 -11.19 -15.14
N ALA A 386 -26.80 -10.13 -14.67
CA ALA A 386 -26.97 -8.88 -15.42
C ALA A 386 -25.63 -8.14 -15.66
N HIS A 387 -24.59 -8.44 -14.90
CA HIS A 387 -23.27 -7.82 -15.02
C HIS A 387 -22.22 -8.71 -15.70
N ARG A 388 -22.60 -9.91 -16.18
CA ARG A 388 -21.67 -10.87 -16.79
C ARG A 388 -20.87 -10.27 -17.95
N ASP A 389 -21.53 -9.53 -18.84
CA ASP A 389 -20.86 -8.88 -19.98
C ASP A 389 -19.89 -7.80 -19.51
N THR A 390 -20.25 -7.05 -18.46
CA THR A 390 -19.35 -6.05 -17.85
C THR A 390 -18.12 -6.71 -17.24
N VAL A 391 -18.29 -7.80 -16.50
CA VAL A 391 -17.19 -8.58 -15.93
C VAL A 391 -16.25 -9.05 -17.04
N MET A 392 -16.78 -9.67 -18.10
CA MET A 392 -15.96 -10.18 -19.20
C MET A 392 -15.24 -9.07 -19.96
N ARG A 393 -15.87 -7.96 -20.21
CA ARG A 393 -15.25 -6.79 -20.83
C ARG A 393 -14.07 -6.26 -19.98
N LEU A 394 -14.28 -6.09 -18.66
CA LEU A 394 -13.22 -5.63 -17.75
C LEU A 394 -12.10 -6.65 -17.60
N ASN A 395 -12.42 -7.95 -17.57
CA ASN A 395 -11.42 -9.00 -17.57
C ASN A 395 -10.54 -8.98 -18.83
N ASN A 396 -11.13 -8.79 -20.02
CA ASN A 396 -10.39 -8.66 -21.27
C ASN A 396 -9.51 -7.42 -21.30
N GLN A 397 -10.01 -6.29 -20.79
CA GLN A 397 -9.22 -5.07 -20.62
C GLN A 397 -8.06 -5.30 -19.64
N LEU A 398 -8.30 -5.98 -18.52
CA LEU A 398 -7.28 -6.36 -17.54
C LEU A 398 -6.20 -7.25 -18.17
N ASN A 399 -6.58 -8.28 -18.95
CA ASN A 399 -5.62 -9.13 -19.66
C ASN A 399 -4.73 -8.33 -20.62
N THR A 400 -5.33 -7.36 -21.33
CA THR A 400 -4.61 -6.45 -22.22
C THR A 400 -3.61 -5.58 -21.44
N ARG A 401 -4.01 -5.07 -20.27
CA ARG A 401 -3.14 -4.28 -19.41
C ARG A 401 -1.98 -5.10 -18.86
N ILE A 402 -2.24 -6.31 -18.40
CA ILE A 402 -1.20 -7.24 -17.93
C ILE A 402 -0.18 -7.51 -19.04
N ALA A 403 -0.65 -7.85 -20.24
CA ALA A 403 0.22 -8.11 -21.37
C ALA A 403 1.11 -6.92 -21.73
N ARG A 404 0.60 -5.70 -21.60
CA ARG A 404 1.32 -4.47 -21.93
C ARG A 404 2.29 -4.04 -20.82
N GLU A 405 1.89 -4.07 -19.55
CA GLU A 405 2.67 -3.51 -18.44
C GLU A 405 3.60 -4.53 -17.79
N ILE A 406 3.19 -5.81 -17.76
CA ILE A 406 3.91 -6.91 -17.10
C ILE A 406 4.53 -7.85 -18.14
N GLY A 407 3.87 -8.05 -19.27
CA GLY A 407 4.20 -9.08 -20.25
C GLY A 407 3.55 -10.41 -19.93
N ILE A 408 4.36 -11.50 -19.83
CA ILE A 408 3.85 -12.81 -19.49
C ILE A 408 3.66 -12.89 -17.97
N ASP A 409 2.42 -13.13 -17.55
CA ASP A 409 2.05 -13.33 -16.15
C ASP A 409 2.04 -14.83 -15.81
N ASP A 410 3.22 -15.36 -15.50
CA ASP A 410 3.49 -16.80 -15.28
C ASP A 410 4.12 -17.08 -13.90
N GLY A 411 4.03 -16.13 -12.97
CA GLY A 411 4.63 -16.27 -11.65
C GLY A 411 6.13 -15.99 -11.58
N ARG A 412 6.77 -15.57 -12.68
CA ARG A 412 8.22 -15.23 -12.70
C ARG A 412 8.63 -14.17 -11.70
N PHE A 413 7.71 -13.34 -11.23
CA PHE A 413 7.95 -12.32 -10.20
C PHE A 413 7.78 -12.84 -8.78
N LEU A 414 7.30 -14.08 -8.60
CA LEU A 414 7.33 -14.72 -7.30
C LEU A 414 8.78 -14.98 -6.87
N PRO A 415 9.11 -14.89 -5.58
CA PRO A 415 10.38 -15.34 -5.06
C PRO A 415 10.70 -16.78 -5.50
N ILE A 416 11.98 -17.07 -5.75
CA ILE A 416 12.41 -18.38 -6.28
C ILE A 416 11.88 -19.55 -5.45
N TYR A 417 11.86 -19.41 -4.12
CA TYR A 417 11.37 -20.45 -3.20
C TYR A 417 9.84 -20.63 -3.25
N MET A 418 9.11 -19.74 -3.92
CA MET A 418 7.66 -19.80 -4.15
C MET A 418 7.29 -20.24 -5.57
N ARG A 419 8.26 -20.30 -6.47
CA ARG A 419 8.04 -20.85 -7.80
C ARG A 419 7.93 -22.36 -7.69
N ALA A 420 6.85 -22.92 -8.22
CA ALA A 420 6.58 -24.37 -8.17
C ALA A 420 7.64 -25.16 -8.93
#